data_1df710a5e8daa28e6c074810aa7b80b4
#
_entry.id   1df710a5e8daa28e6c074810aa7b80b4
#
_cell.length_a   1.000
_cell.length_b   1.000
_cell.length_c   1.000
_cell.angle_alpha   90.00
_cell.angle_beta   90.00
_cell.angle_gamma   90.00
#
_symmetry.space_group_name_H-M   'P 1'
#
loop_
_entity.id
_entity.type
_entity.pdbx_description
1 polymer ?
#
loop_
_entity_poly.entity_id
_entity_poly.type
_entity_poly.pdbx_seq_one_letter_code
_entity_poly.pdbx_strand_id
1 'polypeptide(L)'
;VYFVRPWNDRGPVGHRLIDDPFVTSLLKATIPNDYHFCHSALNLAPRGIGPISFHQDHHHWKHRNSVNLAERDGYYVQILYYPNGSARGDRNLKVIPGSHLVAPTEATTPERMLAGDYDEDAGRKLEEVRLDIPPGSVVYINARIFHGVEAKPADSPQPYRIFNIDIFKEAGPPHRYTQEIPGEWPVS
;
A
#
# COMPACT_ATOMS: atom_id res chain seq x y z
N VAL A 1 15.90 -2.84 -4.07
CA VAL A 1 14.76 -3.52 -3.45
C VAL A 1 14.53 -4.82 -4.18
N TYR A 2 14.37 -5.89 -3.43
CA TYR A 2 14.02 -7.20 -3.98
C TYR A 2 12.55 -7.46 -3.72
N PHE A 3 11.81 -7.88 -4.74
CA PHE A 3 10.42 -8.33 -4.63
C PHE A 3 10.33 -9.81 -4.95
N VAL A 4 9.70 -10.57 -4.05
CA VAL A 4 9.31 -11.96 -4.30
C VAL A 4 7.82 -11.97 -4.63
N ARG A 5 7.48 -12.34 -5.86
CA ARG A 5 6.11 -12.38 -6.39
C ARG A 5 5.85 -13.68 -7.14
N PRO A 6 4.68 -14.27 -7.03
CA PRO A 6 3.73 -14.08 -5.93
C PRO A 6 4.33 -14.65 -4.63
N TRP A 7 4.16 -13.94 -3.53
CA TRP A 7 4.67 -14.37 -2.23
C TRP A 7 3.83 -15.48 -1.60
N ASN A 8 2.51 -15.38 -1.75
CA ASN A 8 1.56 -16.37 -1.22
C ASN A 8 1.86 -17.80 -1.64
N ASP A 9 2.42 -18.03 -2.84
CA ASP A 9 2.76 -19.36 -3.35
C ASP A 9 4.02 -19.96 -2.68
N ARG A 10 4.67 -19.21 -1.80
CA ARG A 10 5.93 -19.64 -1.16
C ARG A 10 5.74 -20.40 0.15
N GLY A 11 4.49 -20.68 0.52
CA GLY A 11 4.19 -21.52 1.67
C GLY A 11 2.98 -21.04 2.48
N PRO A 12 2.61 -21.79 3.54
CA PRO A 12 1.36 -21.58 4.27
C PRO A 12 1.29 -20.25 5.04
N VAL A 13 2.44 -19.60 5.28
CA VAL A 13 2.47 -18.31 6.00
C VAL A 13 1.79 -17.21 5.16
N GLY A 14 2.06 -17.17 3.86
CA GLY A 14 1.43 -16.21 2.96
C GLY A 14 -0.09 -16.32 2.97
N HIS A 15 -0.62 -17.56 2.89
CA HIS A 15 -2.06 -17.81 2.97
C HIS A 15 -2.66 -17.36 4.30
N ARG A 16 -2.00 -17.65 5.43
CA ARG A 16 -2.48 -17.23 6.76
C ARG A 16 -2.55 -15.72 6.93
N LEU A 17 -1.66 -14.96 6.29
CA LEU A 17 -1.71 -13.50 6.34
C LEU A 17 -2.92 -12.97 5.57
N ILE A 18 -3.26 -13.58 4.44
CA ILE A 18 -4.42 -13.20 3.63
C ILE A 18 -5.74 -13.50 4.36
N ASP A 19 -5.82 -14.67 5.01
CA ASP A 19 -7.03 -15.14 5.70
C ASP A 19 -7.05 -14.79 7.20
N ASP A 20 -6.13 -13.93 7.66
CA ASP A 20 -6.08 -13.53 9.07
C ASP A 20 -7.42 -12.96 9.53
N PRO A 21 -8.02 -13.47 10.63
CA PRO A 21 -9.34 -13.03 11.10
C PRO A 21 -9.42 -11.53 11.43
N PHE A 22 -8.34 -10.94 11.94
CA PHE A 22 -8.30 -9.50 12.19
C PHE A 22 -8.33 -8.72 10.88
N VAL A 23 -7.50 -9.12 9.90
CA VAL A 23 -7.44 -8.48 8.58
C VAL A 23 -8.77 -8.61 7.85
N THR A 24 -9.36 -9.80 7.82
CA THR A 24 -10.66 -10.01 7.17
C THR A 24 -11.78 -9.22 7.84
N SER A 25 -11.76 -9.06 9.17
CA SER A 25 -12.74 -8.20 9.86
C SER A 25 -12.57 -6.72 9.52
N LEU A 26 -11.32 -6.26 9.41
CA LEU A 26 -11.00 -4.89 9.00
C LEU A 26 -11.43 -4.61 7.56
N LEU A 27 -11.15 -5.54 6.64
CA LEU A 27 -11.59 -5.43 5.24
C LEU A 27 -13.10 -5.34 5.13
N LYS A 28 -13.85 -6.20 5.82
CA LYS A 28 -15.32 -6.17 5.87
C LYS A 28 -15.89 -4.88 6.44
N ALA A 29 -15.18 -4.25 7.37
CA ALA A 29 -15.59 -2.98 7.97
C ALA A 29 -15.30 -1.76 7.09
N THR A 30 -14.39 -1.87 6.14
CA THR A 30 -13.84 -0.71 5.41
C THR A 30 -14.10 -0.75 3.91
N ILE A 31 -14.23 -1.94 3.32
CA ILE A 31 -14.62 -2.08 1.92
C ILE A 31 -16.15 -2.20 1.84
N PRO A 32 -16.83 -1.31 1.09
CA PRO A 32 -18.31 -1.22 1.14
C PRO A 32 -19.06 -2.45 0.67
N ASN A 33 -18.48 -3.20 -0.24
CA ASN A 33 -19.07 -4.40 -0.85
C ASN A 33 -18.18 -5.62 -0.60
N ASP A 34 -18.50 -6.72 -1.24
CA ASP A 34 -17.59 -7.87 -1.26
C ASP A 34 -16.22 -7.47 -1.80
N TYR A 35 -15.19 -8.14 -1.34
CA TYR A 35 -13.82 -7.91 -1.77
C TYR A 35 -13.15 -9.20 -2.20
N HIS A 36 -12.09 -9.06 -2.95
CA HIS A 36 -11.21 -10.16 -3.30
C HIS A 36 -9.74 -9.78 -3.13
N PHE A 37 -8.93 -10.78 -2.87
CA PHE A 37 -7.48 -10.68 -2.87
C PHE A 37 -6.97 -10.50 -4.30
N CYS A 38 -6.02 -9.59 -4.49
CA CYS A 38 -5.47 -9.28 -5.81
C CYS A 38 -4.02 -9.71 -5.97
N HIS A 39 -3.21 -9.50 -4.94
CA HIS A 39 -1.77 -9.63 -5.09
C HIS A 39 -1.07 -9.71 -3.74
N SER A 40 0.05 -10.44 -3.71
CA SER A 40 0.98 -10.47 -2.58
C SER A 40 2.42 -10.33 -3.05
N ALA A 41 3.20 -9.57 -2.31
CA ALA A 41 4.63 -9.43 -2.56
C ALA A 41 5.42 -9.28 -1.26
N LEU A 42 6.47 -10.06 -1.09
CA LEU A 42 7.49 -9.83 -0.07
C LEU A 42 8.48 -8.79 -0.58
N ASN A 43 8.73 -7.78 0.22
CA ASN A 43 9.67 -6.71 -0.07
C ASN A 43 10.87 -6.79 0.86
N LEU A 44 12.05 -6.79 0.27
CA LEU A 44 13.33 -6.79 0.96
C LEU A 44 14.14 -5.57 0.53
N ALA A 45 14.40 -4.66 1.46
CA ALA A 45 15.18 -3.45 1.20
C ALA A 45 16.50 -3.48 1.98
N PRO A 46 17.64 -3.68 1.32
CA PRO A 46 18.96 -3.72 1.97
C PRO A 46 19.42 -2.34 2.43
N ARG A 47 20.46 -2.30 3.25
CA ARG A 47 21.22 -1.09 3.62
C ARG A 47 21.66 -0.31 2.40
N GLY A 48 21.76 1.01 2.53
CA GLY A 48 22.26 1.91 1.49
C GLY A 48 21.28 2.18 0.34
N ILE A 49 20.05 1.65 0.40
CA ILE A 49 19.08 1.91 -0.65
C ILE A 49 18.42 3.29 -0.50
N GLY A 50 18.26 4.00 -1.62
CA GLY A 50 17.65 5.33 -1.67
C GLY A 50 16.16 5.35 -1.30
N PRO A 51 15.59 6.54 -1.12
CA PRO A 51 14.18 6.72 -0.78
C PRO A 51 13.26 6.36 -1.95
N ILE A 52 11.98 6.21 -1.64
CA ILE A 52 10.89 6.22 -2.62
C ILE A 52 10.13 7.52 -2.42
N SER A 53 10.03 8.34 -3.47
CA SER A 53 9.27 9.59 -3.46
C SER A 53 7.80 9.35 -3.16
N PHE A 54 7.08 10.38 -2.75
CA PHE A 54 5.63 10.31 -2.59
C PHE A 54 4.96 9.92 -3.90
N HIS A 55 4.06 8.95 -3.81
CA HIS A 55 3.25 8.44 -4.92
C HIS A 55 1.93 7.89 -4.38
N GLN A 56 1.02 7.63 -5.29
CA GLN A 56 -0.17 6.82 -5.09
C GLN A 56 0.00 5.58 -5.95
N ASP A 57 -0.31 4.40 -5.43
CA ASP A 57 -0.19 3.17 -6.21
C ASP A 57 -1.23 3.06 -7.31
N HIS A 58 -2.32 3.79 -7.15
CA HIS A 58 -3.36 3.88 -8.16
C HIS A 58 -3.59 5.32 -8.60
N HIS A 59 -3.21 5.62 -9.82
CA HIS A 59 -3.45 6.93 -10.45
C HIS A 59 -4.88 6.99 -10.99
N HIS A 60 -5.88 7.09 -10.12
CA HIS A 60 -7.30 7.09 -10.49
C HIS A 60 -7.65 8.09 -11.59
N TRP A 61 -7.03 9.27 -11.57
CA TRP A 61 -7.30 10.29 -12.57
C TRP A 61 -6.79 9.90 -13.98
N LYS A 62 -5.67 9.15 -14.10
CA LYS A 62 -5.15 8.65 -15.38
C LYS A 62 -6.03 7.56 -15.99
N HIS A 63 -6.69 6.80 -15.14
CA HIS A 63 -7.43 5.62 -15.53
C HIS A 63 -8.95 5.82 -15.53
N ARG A 64 -9.42 7.01 -15.14
CA ARG A 64 -10.84 7.33 -15.07
C ARG A 64 -11.61 7.02 -16.35
N ASN A 65 -10.99 7.29 -17.50
CA ASN A 65 -11.55 7.06 -18.82
C ASN A 65 -10.93 5.85 -19.53
N SER A 66 -10.14 5.04 -18.85
CA SER A 66 -9.55 3.85 -19.44
C SER A 66 -10.62 2.89 -19.92
N VAL A 67 -10.42 2.33 -21.09
CA VAL A 67 -11.24 1.22 -21.59
C VAL A 67 -10.92 -0.08 -20.86
N ASN A 68 -9.77 -0.15 -20.20
CA ASN A 68 -9.41 -1.25 -19.34
C ASN A 68 -10.19 -1.16 -18.03
N LEU A 69 -11.18 -2.02 -17.86
CA LEU A 69 -12.03 -2.05 -16.66
C LEU A 69 -11.26 -2.33 -15.38
N ALA A 70 -10.10 -3.01 -15.47
CA ALA A 70 -9.24 -3.27 -14.32
C ALA A 70 -8.58 -2.00 -13.75
N GLU A 71 -8.48 -0.96 -14.55
CA GLU A 71 -7.89 0.32 -14.18
C GLU A 71 -8.94 1.36 -13.75
N ARG A 72 -10.22 1.06 -13.93
CA ARG A 72 -11.29 1.94 -13.49
C ARG A 72 -11.45 1.92 -11.97
N ASP A 73 -12.09 2.96 -11.48
CA ASP A 73 -12.35 3.22 -10.09
C ASP A 73 -12.77 1.96 -9.32
N GLY A 74 -11.87 1.41 -8.56
CA GLY A 74 -12.13 0.38 -7.59
C GLY A 74 -11.50 0.82 -6.28
N TYR A 75 -12.27 0.74 -5.20
CA TYR A 75 -11.70 0.92 -3.89
C TYR A 75 -10.73 -0.23 -3.61
N TYR A 76 -9.48 0.06 -3.40
CA TYR A 76 -8.55 -0.94 -2.94
C TYR A 76 -7.64 -0.45 -1.82
N VAL A 77 -7.16 -1.40 -1.06
CA VAL A 77 -6.33 -1.19 0.11
C VAL A 77 -5.11 -2.09 0.08
N GLN A 78 -4.11 -1.66 0.79
CA GLN A 78 -2.92 -2.46 1.04
C GLN A 78 -2.80 -2.77 2.51
N ILE A 79 -2.50 -4.01 2.80
CA ILE A 79 -2.14 -4.50 4.13
C ILE A 79 -0.64 -4.76 4.12
N LEU A 80 0.09 -4.01 4.93
CA LEU A 80 1.54 -4.08 5.03
C LEU A 80 1.93 -4.74 6.35
N TYR A 81 2.53 -5.91 6.30
CA TYR A 81 3.00 -6.64 7.47
C TYR A 81 4.49 -6.38 7.67
N TYR A 82 4.86 -5.88 8.83
CA TYR A 82 6.23 -5.53 9.20
C TYR A 82 6.77 -6.46 10.27
N PRO A 83 7.33 -7.63 9.92
CA PRO A 83 7.79 -8.61 10.92
C PRO A 83 8.91 -8.08 11.80
N ASN A 84 9.82 -7.27 11.27
CA ASN A 84 10.94 -6.67 11.99
C ASN A 84 10.79 -5.15 12.25
N GLY A 85 9.60 -4.60 11.96
CA GLY A 85 9.34 -3.18 12.15
C GLY A 85 10.06 -2.27 11.16
N SER A 86 9.96 -0.96 11.41
CA SER A 86 10.66 0.08 10.64
C SER A 86 10.77 1.33 11.51
N ALA A 87 11.95 1.61 12.04
CA ALA A 87 12.19 2.78 12.88
C ALA A 87 12.30 4.06 12.02
N ARG A 88 11.98 5.19 12.61
CA ARG A 88 12.14 6.50 11.99
C ARG A 88 13.60 6.72 11.57
N GLY A 89 13.81 7.19 10.35
CA GLY A 89 15.14 7.36 9.78
C GLY A 89 15.77 6.07 9.25
N ASP A 90 15.08 4.94 9.33
CA ASP A 90 15.56 3.65 8.82
C ASP A 90 14.57 3.03 7.83
N ARG A 91 14.40 3.69 6.69
CA ARG A 91 13.48 3.30 5.61
C ARG A 91 12.02 3.19 6.06
N ASN A 92 11.60 4.00 6.98
CA ASN A 92 10.23 4.00 7.42
C ASN A 92 9.26 4.56 6.37
N LEU A 93 8.03 4.12 6.47
CA LEU A 93 6.93 4.60 5.67
C LEU A 93 6.59 6.03 6.08
N LYS A 94 6.37 6.89 5.10
CA LYS A 94 5.85 8.23 5.27
C LYS A 94 4.56 8.40 4.48
N VAL A 95 3.63 9.13 5.01
CA VAL A 95 2.28 9.31 4.45
C VAL A 95 1.85 10.77 4.58
N ILE A 96 0.88 11.18 3.75
CA ILE A 96 0.15 12.45 3.93
C ILE A 96 -1.30 12.08 4.31
N PRO A 97 -1.63 11.99 5.62
CA PRO A 97 -2.96 11.60 6.06
C PRO A 97 -4.02 12.60 5.60
N GLY A 98 -5.10 12.10 5.01
CA GLY A 98 -6.15 12.94 4.40
C GLY A 98 -5.99 13.14 2.90
N SER A 99 -4.82 12.87 2.32
CA SER A 99 -4.58 13.06 0.88
C SER A 99 -5.50 12.23 -0.02
N HIS A 100 -6.02 11.11 0.46
CA HIS A 100 -6.99 10.28 -0.24
C HIS A 100 -8.38 10.90 -0.36
N LEU A 101 -8.68 11.95 0.41
CA LEU A 101 -9.96 12.69 0.38
C LEU A 101 -9.98 13.74 -0.74
N VAL A 102 -8.81 14.19 -1.18
CA VAL A 102 -8.67 15.15 -2.27
C VAL A 102 -8.96 14.49 -3.60
N ALA A 103 -9.75 15.17 -4.45
CA ALA A 103 -10.07 14.66 -5.78
C ALA A 103 -8.78 14.50 -6.62
N PRO A 104 -8.53 13.32 -7.21
CA PRO A 104 -7.31 13.08 -7.97
C PRO A 104 -7.38 13.77 -9.34
N THR A 105 -6.44 14.66 -9.61
CA THR A 105 -6.24 15.33 -10.90
C THR A 105 -4.75 15.36 -11.23
N GLU A 106 -4.39 15.80 -12.43
CA GLU A 106 -2.97 16.02 -12.78
C GLU A 106 -2.30 17.08 -11.89
N ALA A 107 -3.09 18.04 -11.40
CA ALA A 107 -2.61 19.10 -10.52
C ALA A 107 -2.47 18.65 -9.06
N THR A 108 -3.00 17.49 -8.69
CA THR A 108 -2.98 16.97 -7.32
C THR A 108 -1.64 16.29 -7.07
N THR A 109 -0.67 17.05 -6.57
CA THR A 109 0.68 16.56 -6.28
C THR A 109 0.99 16.63 -4.79
N PRO A 110 1.92 15.79 -4.28
CA PRO A 110 2.29 15.82 -2.87
C PRO A 110 2.90 17.16 -2.45
N GLU A 111 3.64 17.85 -3.33
CA GLU A 111 4.22 19.16 -3.05
C GLU A 111 3.14 20.21 -2.80
N ARG A 112 2.10 20.23 -3.62
CA ARG A 112 0.97 21.14 -3.47
C ARG A 112 0.12 20.81 -2.24
N MET A 113 -0.02 19.53 -1.91
CA MET A 113 -0.68 19.12 -0.67
C MET A 113 0.07 19.63 0.56
N LEU A 114 1.40 19.46 0.57
CA LEU A 114 2.24 19.94 1.67
C LEU A 114 2.38 21.47 1.72
N ALA A 115 2.07 22.17 0.62
CA ALA A 115 1.97 23.63 0.59
C ALA A 115 0.63 24.16 1.15
N GLY A 116 -0.34 23.26 1.40
CA GLY A 116 -1.66 23.62 1.95
C GLY A 116 -2.74 23.94 0.89
N ASP A 117 -2.43 23.74 -0.40
CA ASP A 117 -3.36 24.07 -1.50
C ASP A 117 -4.68 23.28 -1.42
N TYR A 118 -4.72 22.18 -0.66
CA TYR A 118 -5.85 21.27 -0.57
C TYR A 118 -6.33 21.01 0.86
N ASP A 119 -5.92 21.82 1.83
CA ASP A 119 -6.32 21.65 3.23
C ASP A 119 -7.83 21.76 3.41
N GLU A 120 -8.46 22.67 2.69
CA GLU A 120 -9.91 22.85 2.71
C GLU A 120 -10.63 21.63 2.10
N ASP A 121 -10.18 21.14 0.95
CA ASP A 121 -10.74 19.97 0.27
C ASP A 121 -10.61 18.69 1.14
N ALA A 122 -9.51 18.56 1.88
CA ALA A 122 -9.27 17.46 2.79
C ALA A 122 -9.98 17.60 4.14
N GLY A 123 -10.54 18.79 4.44
CA GLY A 123 -11.14 19.12 5.73
C GLY A 123 -10.14 19.13 6.89
N ARG A 124 -8.85 19.24 6.60
CA ARG A 124 -7.76 19.22 7.56
C ARG A 124 -6.45 19.71 6.96
N LYS A 125 -5.53 20.14 7.82
CA LYS A 125 -4.16 20.39 7.39
C LYS A 125 -3.49 19.10 6.91
N LEU A 126 -2.90 19.16 5.72
CA LEU A 126 -2.16 18.06 5.12
C LEU A 126 -0.66 18.19 5.48
N GLU A 127 -0.14 17.21 6.21
CA GLU A 127 1.24 17.20 6.67
C GLU A 127 1.88 15.83 6.44
N GLU A 128 3.21 15.81 6.24
CA GLU A 128 3.97 14.56 6.21
C GLU A 128 4.01 13.93 7.60
N VAL A 129 3.62 12.68 7.69
CA VAL A 129 3.77 11.86 8.88
C VAL A 129 4.70 10.70 8.58
N ARG A 130 5.73 10.55 9.39
CA ARG A 130 6.68 9.42 9.35
C ARG A 130 6.28 8.41 10.40
N LEU A 131 6.02 7.19 9.97
CA LEU A 131 5.54 6.16 10.86
C LEU A 131 6.69 5.44 11.55
N ASP A 132 6.63 5.36 12.86
CA ASP A 132 7.48 4.48 13.66
C ASP A 132 6.71 3.18 13.87
N ILE A 133 7.17 2.12 13.23
CA ILE A 133 6.44 0.87 13.09
C ILE A 133 7.14 -0.21 13.94
N PRO A 134 6.58 -0.61 15.08
CA PRO A 134 7.13 -1.69 15.89
C PRO A 134 7.17 -3.02 15.13
N PRO A 135 8.08 -3.95 15.51
CA PRO A 135 8.06 -5.31 14.99
C PRO A 135 6.71 -6.01 15.19
N GLY A 136 6.28 -6.77 14.20
CA GLY A 136 5.00 -7.48 14.23
C GLY A 136 3.77 -6.62 13.93
N SER A 137 3.97 -5.36 13.51
CA SER A 137 2.86 -4.46 13.19
C SER A 137 2.27 -4.72 11.82
N VAL A 138 1.01 -4.36 11.70
CA VAL A 138 0.26 -4.26 10.44
C VAL A 138 -0.08 -2.81 10.17
N VAL A 139 0.14 -2.35 8.94
CA VAL A 139 -0.28 -1.03 8.48
C VAL A 139 -1.32 -1.20 7.38
N TYR A 140 -2.50 -0.64 7.61
CA TYR A 140 -3.57 -0.57 6.62
C TYR A 140 -3.53 0.78 5.92
N ILE A 141 -3.42 0.80 4.59
CA ILE A 141 -3.46 2.04 3.82
C ILE A 141 -4.44 1.95 2.64
N ASN A 142 -5.15 3.06 2.43
CA ASN A 142 -5.91 3.28 1.21
C ASN A 142 -4.93 3.53 0.04
N ALA A 143 -5.15 2.92 -1.10
CA ALA A 143 -4.28 3.07 -2.28
C ALA A 143 -4.20 4.51 -2.84
N ARG A 144 -5.15 5.36 -2.48
CA ARG A 144 -5.18 6.78 -2.86
C ARG A 144 -4.40 7.69 -1.91
N ILE A 145 -3.89 7.18 -0.78
CA ILE A 145 -3.07 8.00 0.10
C ILE A 145 -1.71 8.25 -0.55
N PHE A 146 -1.24 9.50 -0.54
CA PHE A 146 0.15 9.76 -0.89
C PHE A 146 1.06 9.17 0.17
N HIS A 147 1.91 8.27 -0.26
CA HIS A 147 2.89 7.63 0.61
C HIS A 147 4.25 7.53 -0.08
N GLY A 148 5.26 7.38 0.71
CA GLY A 148 6.63 7.24 0.26
C GLY A 148 7.45 6.54 1.33
N VAL A 149 8.73 6.34 1.07
CA VAL A 149 9.62 5.61 1.98
C VAL A 149 10.94 6.38 2.10
N GLU A 150 11.47 6.49 3.31
CA GLU A 150 12.78 7.08 3.53
C GLU A 150 13.91 6.19 2.98
N ALA A 151 15.09 6.76 2.84
CA ALA A 151 16.28 5.97 2.55
C ALA A 151 16.57 5.00 3.69
N LYS A 152 17.18 3.85 3.40
CA LYS A 152 17.77 2.99 4.41
C LYS A 152 19.24 3.32 4.53
N PRO A 153 19.72 3.81 5.70
CA PRO A 153 21.12 4.14 5.89
C PRO A 153 22.05 2.95 5.63
N ALA A 154 23.27 3.24 5.16
CA ALA A 154 24.28 2.21 4.93
C ALA A 154 24.77 1.59 6.25
N ASP A 155 24.69 2.34 7.34
CA ASP A 155 25.06 1.95 8.70
C ASP A 155 23.86 1.51 9.57
N SER A 156 22.67 1.34 8.97
CA SER A 156 21.49 0.85 9.70
C SER A 156 21.82 -0.40 10.52
N PRO A 157 21.33 -0.51 11.77
CA PRO A 157 21.54 -1.69 12.59
C PRO A 157 20.89 -2.94 11.99
N GLN A 158 19.80 -2.77 11.24
CA GLN A 158 19.13 -3.87 10.55
C GLN A 158 19.64 -4.00 9.11
N PRO A 159 20.11 -5.21 8.68
CA PRO A 159 20.61 -5.41 7.32
C PRO A 159 19.52 -5.24 6.25
N TYR A 160 18.28 -5.56 6.58
CA TYR A 160 17.11 -5.43 5.69
C TYR A 160 15.92 -4.84 6.42
N ARG A 161 15.14 -4.01 5.72
CA ARG A 161 13.75 -3.80 6.05
C ARG A 161 12.93 -4.85 5.31
N ILE A 162 12.08 -5.55 6.02
CA ILE A 162 11.24 -6.62 5.49
C ILE A 162 9.79 -6.24 5.71
N PHE A 163 8.97 -6.32 4.67
CA PHE A 163 7.51 -6.27 4.82
C PHE A 163 6.84 -7.10 3.72
N ASN A 164 5.71 -7.68 4.06
CA ASN A 164 4.80 -8.24 3.09
C ASN A 164 3.72 -7.20 2.76
N ILE A 165 3.33 -7.14 1.50
CA ILE A 165 2.23 -6.32 1.02
C ILE A 165 1.17 -7.23 0.42
N ASP A 166 -0.05 -7.16 0.94
CA ASP A 166 -1.22 -7.82 0.38
C ASP A 166 -2.21 -6.76 -0.10
N ILE A 167 -2.68 -6.91 -1.33
CA ILE A 167 -3.62 -5.98 -1.96
C ILE A 167 -4.99 -6.63 -2.04
N PHE A 168 -5.99 -5.93 -1.52
CA PHE A 168 -7.40 -6.31 -1.58
C PHE A 168 -8.19 -5.22 -2.29
N LYS A 169 -9.14 -5.63 -3.09
CA LYS A 169 -9.98 -4.74 -3.91
C LYS A 169 -11.44 -5.05 -3.67
N GLU A 170 -12.28 -4.01 -3.71
CA GLU A 170 -13.71 -4.18 -3.84
C GLU A 170 -14.06 -5.08 -5.02
N ALA A 171 -15.03 -5.96 -4.85
CA ALA A 171 -15.51 -6.86 -5.89
C ALA A 171 -15.99 -6.08 -7.12
N GLY A 172 -15.69 -6.60 -8.30
CA GLY A 172 -15.96 -5.93 -9.56
C GLY A 172 -14.92 -6.31 -10.62
N PRO A 173 -14.65 -5.44 -11.61
CA PRO A 173 -13.65 -5.70 -12.62
C PRO A 173 -12.30 -6.07 -12.02
N PRO A 174 -11.53 -7.00 -12.63
CA PRO A 174 -10.24 -7.44 -12.09
C PRO A 174 -9.28 -6.27 -11.93
N HIS A 175 -8.51 -6.29 -10.86
CA HIS A 175 -7.39 -5.37 -10.68
C HIS A 175 -6.25 -5.73 -11.65
N ARG A 176 -5.44 -4.73 -12.05
CA ARG A 176 -4.27 -4.95 -12.94
C ARG A 176 -3.32 -6.05 -12.45
N TYR A 177 -3.20 -6.22 -11.15
CA TYR A 177 -2.33 -7.24 -10.54
C TYR A 177 -2.96 -8.64 -10.50
N THR A 178 -4.26 -8.79 -10.69
CA THR A 178 -4.89 -10.12 -10.75
C THR A 178 -4.44 -10.93 -11.97
N GLN A 179 -3.92 -10.27 -13.00
CA GLN A 179 -3.35 -10.91 -14.17
C GLN A 179 -1.98 -11.56 -13.90
N GLU A 180 -1.33 -11.18 -12.81
CA GLU A 180 -0.01 -11.72 -12.40
C GLU A 180 -0.12 -12.98 -11.54
N ILE A 181 -1.34 -13.39 -11.15
CA ILE A 181 -1.57 -14.57 -10.33
C ILE A 181 -1.83 -15.76 -11.26
N PRO A 182 -0.89 -16.69 -11.42
CA PRO A 182 -1.13 -17.90 -12.20
C PRO A 182 -2.04 -18.86 -11.44
N GLY A 183 -3.12 -19.28 -12.07
CA GLY A 183 -3.98 -20.34 -11.56
C GLY A 183 -5.17 -19.88 -10.73
N GLU A 184 -6.10 -20.81 -10.52
CA GLU A 184 -7.24 -20.62 -9.65
C GLU A 184 -6.78 -20.61 -8.19
N TRP A 185 -7.24 -19.61 -7.44
CA TRP A 185 -7.03 -19.57 -6.00
C TRP A 185 -7.75 -20.76 -5.36
N PRO A 186 -7.06 -21.60 -4.57
CA PRO A 186 -7.76 -22.66 -3.88
C PRO A 186 -8.69 -22.04 -2.84
N VAL A 187 -9.99 -22.04 -3.12
CA VAL A 187 -11.00 -21.76 -2.11
C VAL A 187 -10.98 -22.91 -1.11
N SER A 188 -10.56 -22.63 0.11
CA SER A 188 -10.64 -23.55 1.23
C SER A 188 -12.06 -23.71 1.73
#